data_1a9fcf245d5a9337f23e4d1872cbaad1
#
_entry.id   1a9fcf245d5a9337f23e4d1872cbaad1
#
_cell.length_a   1.000
_cell.length_b   1.000
_cell.length_c   1.000
_cell.angle_alpha   90.00
_cell.angle_beta   90.00
_cell.angle_gamma   90.00
#
_symmetry.space_group_name_H-M   'P 1'
#
loop_
_entity.id
_entity.type
_entity.pdbx_description
1 polymer ?
#
loop_
_entity_poly.entity_id
_entity_poly.type
_entity_poly.pdbx_seq_one_letter_code
_entity_poly.pdbx_strand_id
1 'polypeptide(L)'
;EAVYRSYPPQPDRQRILVACGPGNQGGDGLVAARHLKHFGYTPIVWYPKRKDASLFHGLVQQLHNLRVEFADTEHLPASALEDAHLVLDAIFGFSFHGEPREPFKSTLENLVQRTLPIVSVDIPSSWNVDDGPQTSALARSFMPDVLVSLTAPKRGSAFFTGGKHWLGGRFVDAALDAKYDLRLPPYPGTSQVVDITGAMPLD
;
A
#
# COMPACT_ATOMS: atom_id res chain seq x y z
N GLU A 1 4.97 -9.93 -0.95
CA GLU A 1 4.69 -10.98 -1.94
C GLU A 1 3.90 -10.43 -3.12
N ALA A 2 2.77 -9.71 -2.91
CA ALA A 2 1.97 -9.13 -4.00
C ALA A 2 2.81 -8.25 -4.96
N VAL A 3 3.63 -7.36 -4.42
CA VAL A 3 4.56 -6.54 -5.23
C VAL A 3 5.48 -7.41 -6.07
N TYR A 4 6.10 -8.42 -5.45
CA TYR A 4 7.03 -9.31 -6.14
C TYR A 4 6.37 -10.10 -7.29
N ARG A 5 5.12 -10.52 -7.10
CA ARG A 5 4.35 -11.24 -8.13
C ARG A 5 3.89 -10.33 -9.26
N SER A 6 3.59 -9.05 -8.97
CA SER A 6 3.14 -8.09 -9.97
C SER A 6 4.28 -7.43 -10.72
N TYR A 7 5.38 -7.12 -10.04
CA TYR A 7 6.53 -6.38 -10.54
C TYR A 7 7.83 -6.99 -9.99
N PRO A 8 8.26 -8.17 -10.44
CA PRO A 8 9.49 -8.80 -9.95
C PRO A 8 10.70 -7.89 -10.18
N PRO A 9 11.70 -7.90 -9.28
CA PRO A 9 12.86 -7.03 -9.40
C PRO A 9 13.67 -7.39 -10.65
N GLN A 10 14.12 -6.37 -11.38
CA GLN A 10 14.99 -6.50 -12.54
C GLN A 10 16.23 -5.64 -12.30
N PRO A 11 17.38 -5.94 -12.91
CA PRO A 11 18.64 -5.24 -12.65
C PRO A 11 18.56 -3.71 -12.75
N ASP A 12 17.73 -3.20 -13.64
CA ASP A 12 17.51 -1.78 -13.94
C ASP A 12 16.21 -1.21 -13.34
N ARG A 13 15.36 -2.05 -12.72
CA ARG A 13 14.03 -1.68 -12.19
C ARG A 13 13.80 -2.20 -10.80
N GLN A 14 14.59 -1.70 -9.84
CA GLN A 14 14.53 -2.15 -8.45
C GLN A 14 14.15 -1.05 -7.45
N ARG A 15 14.18 0.23 -7.85
CA ARG A 15 13.89 1.34 -6.93
C ARG A 15 12.40 1.47 -6.71
N ILE A 16 11.98 1.37 -5.45
CA ILE A 16 10.59 1.49 -5.03
C ILE A 16 10.48 2.65 -4.05
N LEU A 17 9.65 3.63 -4.38
CA LEU A 17 9.23 4.62 -3.40
C LEU A 17 8.15 4.01 -2.50
N VAL A 18 8.39 3.98 -1.20
CA VAL A 18 7.43 3.56 -0.18
C VAL A 18 6.92 4.80 0.54
N ALA A 19 5.70 5.21 0.24
CA ALA A 19 5.06 6.37 0.86
C ALA A 19 4.29 5.93 2.10
N CYS A 20 4.76 6.33 3.29
CA CYS A 20 4.23 5.94 4.58
C CYS A 20 3.42 7.06 5.24
N GLY A 21 2.18 6.79 5.62
CA GLY A 21 1.33 7.70 6.36
C GLY A 21 1.59 7.69 7.87
N PRO A 22 0.93 8.59 8.63
CA PRO A 22 1.18 8.79 10.06
C PRO A 22 0.57 7.70 10.97
N GLY A 23 -0.29 6.86 10.43
CA GLY A 23 -1.02 5.82 11.16
C GLY A 23 -0.40 4.43 11.07
N ASN A 24 -1.18 3.41 11.42
CA ASN A 24 -0.76 2.00 11.33
C ASN A 24 -0.45 1.59 9.88
N GLN A 25 -1.17 2.15 8.92
CA GLN A 25 -0.91 1.96 7.49
C GLN A 25 0.54 2.29 7.11
N GLY A 26 1.10 3.40 7.63
CA GLY A 26 2.52 3.71 7.45
C GLY A 26 3.44 2.64 8.05
N GLY A 27 3.02 2.03 9.17
CA GLY A 27 3.72 0.89 9.77
C GLY A 27 3.76 -0.32 8.83
N ASP A 28 2.65 -0.62 8.14
CA ASP A 28 2.59 -1.68 7.12
C ASP A 28 3.56 -1.37 5.96
N GLY A 29 3.65 -0.10 5.56
CA GLY A 29 4.63 0.38 4.57
C GLY A 29 6.08 0.16 5.02
N LEU A 30 6.41 0.48 6.29
CA LEU A 30 7.75 0.24 6.84
C LEU A 30 8.10 -1.26 6.86
N VAL A 31 7.15 -2.11 7.27
CA VAL A 31 7.33 -3.58 7.23
C VAL A 31 7.52 -4.06 5.79
N ALA A 32 6.70 -3.57 4.86
CA ALA A 32 6.82 -3.91 3.45
C ALA A 32 8.19 -3.50 2.88
N ALA A 33 8.67 -2.28 3.19
CA ALA A 33 10.00 -1.80 2.77
C ALA A 33 11.12 -2.73 3.22
N ARG A 34 11.05 -3.24 4.46
CA ARG A 34 12.01 -4.21 4.98
C ARG A 34 12.03 -5.49 4.15
N HIS A 35 10.86 -6.05 3.86
CA HIS A 35 10.76 -7.28 3.05
C HIS A 35 11.16 -7.04 1.60
N LEU A 36 10.78 -5.91 1.01
CA LEU A 36 11.19 -5.54 -0.35
C LEU A 36 12.73 -5.47 -0.46
N LYS A 37 13.40 -4.92 0.56
CA LYS A 37 14.87 -4.92 0.60
C LYS A 37 15.45 -6.33 0.54
N HIS A 38 14.88 -7.27 1.30
CA HIS A 38 15.29 -8.67 1.28
C HIS A 38 14.97 -9.39 -0.04
N PHE A 39 13.94 -8.93 -0.76
CA PHE A 39 13.55 -9.49 -2.05
C PHE A 39 14.32 -8.93 -3.25
N GLY A 40 15.35 -8.12 -3.01
CA GLY A 40 16.25 -7.60 -4.05
C GLY A 40 15.83 -6.23 -4.61
N TYR A 41 14.87 -5.54 -3.99
CA TYR A 41 14.54 -4.16 -4.34
C TYR A 41 15.44 -3.16 -3.62
N THR A 42 15.41 -1.92 -4.10
CA THR A 42 16.03 -0.75 -3.48
C THR A 42 14.94 0.22 -3.02
N PRO A 43 14.34 -0.01 -1.83
CA PRO A 43 13.31 0.89 -1.33
C PRO A 43 13.89 2.23 -0.89
N ILE A 44 13.14 3.30 -1.16
CA ILE A 44 13.30 4.62 -0.59
C ILE A 44 12.03 4.90 0.20
N VAL A 45 12.15 5.20 1.48
CA VAL A 45 11.00 5.43 2.36
C VAL A 45 10.78 6.92 2.54
N TRP A 46 9.58 7.39 2.23
CA TRP A 46 9.13 8.72 2.61
C TRP A 46 8.11 8.59 3.75
N TYR A 47 8.50 9.09 4.94
CA TYR A 47 7.70 9.00 6.17
C TYR A 47 7.73 10.34 6.92
N PRO A 48 7.02 11.38 6.41
CA PRO A 48 7.16 12.77 6.88
C PRO A 48 6.58 12.99 8.26
N LYS A 49 5.53 12.26 8.65
CA LYS A 49 4.88 12.37 9.96
C LYS A 49 5.02 11.07 10.72
N ARG A 50 6.21 10.89 11.32
CA ARG A 50 6.56 9.67 12.06
C ARG A 50 5.72 9.57 13.34
N LYS A 51 5.15 8.39 13.56
CA LYS A 51 4.41 8.09 14.77
C LYS A 51 5.38 7.87 15.93
N ASP A 52 5.22 8.65 16.99
CA ASP A 52 6.01 8.54 18.22
C ASP A 52 5.49 7.38 19.09
N ALA A 53 5.94 6.17 18.81
CA ALA A 53 5.64 4.98 19.57
C ALA A 53 6.74 3.92 19.36
N SER A 54 7.04 3.14 20.39
CA SER A 54 8.15 2.17 20.42
C SER A 54 8.13 1.19 19.25
N LEU A 55 6.96 0.70 18.84
CA LEU A 55 6.80 -0.17 17.68
C LEU A 55 7.37 0.50 16.41
N PHE A 56 6.98 1.74 16.15
CA PHE A 56 7.38 2.47 14.93
C PHE A 56 8.86 2.84 14.96
N HIS A 57 9.39 3.21 16.14
CA HIS A 57 10.83 3.41 16.32
C HIS A 57 11.61 2.13 15.99
N GLY A 58 11.12 0.96 16.45
CA GLY A 58 11.72 -0.33 16.13
C GLY A 58 11.71 -0.64 14.62
N LEU A 59 10.59 -0.35 13.91
CA LEU A 59 10.50 -0.55 12.47
C LEU A 59 11.48 0.35 11.70
N VAL A 60 11.56 1.63 12.06
CA VAL A 60 12.53 2.58 11.46
C VAL A 60 13.96 2.12 11.72
N GLN A 61 14.27 1.70 12.96
CA GLN A 61 15.60 1.19 13.29
C GLN A 61 15.99 -0.05 12.47
N GLN A 62 15.05 -0.97 12.24
CA GLN A 62 15.29 -2.13 11.37
C GLN A 62 15.65 -1.72 9.93
N LEU A 63 14.97 -0.70 9.40
CA LEU A 63 15.26 -0.18 8.06
C LEU A 63 16.63 0.51 7.99
N HIS A 64 17.00 1.28 9.02
CA HIS A 64 18.35 1.85 9.12
C HIS A 64 19.44 0.76 9.18
N ASN A 65 19.21 -0.31 9.94
CA ASN A 65 20.14 -1.45 10.01
C ASN A 65 20.33 -2.13 8.65
N LEU A 66 19.29 -2.16 7.81
CA LEU A 66 19.32 -2.66 6.43
C LEU A 66 19.82 -1.63 5.41
N ARG A 67 20.24 -0.44 5.87
CA ARG A 67 20.68 0.69 5.03
C ARG A 67 19.61 1.05 3.97
N VAL A 68 18.35 1.03 4.36
CA VAL A 68 17.27 1.57 3.54
C VAL A 68 17.33 3.09 3.60
N GLU A 69 17.25 3.72 2.44
CA GLU A 69 17.25 5.17 2.30
C GLU A 69 15.93 5.78 2.78
N PHE A 70 16.00 6.90 3.49
CA PHE A 70 14.84 7.71 3.86
C PHE A 70 14.89 9.06 3.15
N ALA A 71 13.80 9.44 2.53
CA ALA A 71 13.58 10.81 2.09
C ALA A 71 13.05 11.62 3.29
N ASP A 72 13.97 12.12 4.11
CA ASP A 72 13.67 12.83 5.37
C ASP A 72 13.29 14.29 5.12
N THR A 73 12.25 14.49 4.33
CA THR A 73 11.71 15.80 3.96
C THR A 73 10.21 15.84 4.27
N GLU A 74 9.71 17.04 4.62
CA GLU A 74 8.27 17.19 4.84
C GLU A 74 7.48 16.89 3.57
N HIS A 75 7.88 17.47 2.45
CA HIS A 75 7.28 17.18 1.15
C HIS A 75 8.13 16.17 0.38
N LEU A 76 7.47 15.29 -0.36
CA LEU A 76 8.15 14.29 -1.18
C LEU A 76 9.01 15.00 -2.26
N PRO A 77 10.34 14.77 -2.27
CA PRO A 77 11.18 15.40 -3.28
C PRO A 77 10.93 14.82 -4.67
N ALA A 78 10.95 15.67 -5.68
CA ALA A 78 10.74 15.26 -7.08
C ALA A 78 11.73 14.17 -7.51
N SER A 79 12.99 14.24 -7.06
CA SER A 79 14.02 13.25 -7.35
C SER A 79 13.67 11.84 -6.87
N ALA A 80 12.98 11.69 -5.73
CA ALA A 80 12.55 10.38 -5.26
C ALA A 80 11.51 9.73 -6.19
N LEU A 81 10.69 10.54 -6.88
CA LEU A 81 9.75 10.06 -7.89
C LEU A 81 10.42 9.81 -9.25
N GLU A 82 11.39 10.64 -9.64
CA GLU A 82 12.11 10.49 -10.90
C GLU A 82 12.95 9.21 -10.94
N ASP A 83 13.54 8.85 -9.80
CA ASP A 83 14.35 7.65 -9.65
C ASP A 83 13.52 6.37 -9.41
N ALA A 84 12.26 6.51 -9.02
CA ALA A 84 11.41 5.35 -8.72
C ALA A 84 10.91 4.65 -9.99
N HIS A 85 10.78 3.34 -9.92
CA HIS A 85 10.14 2.51 -10.95
C HIS A 85 8.76 2.03 -10.53
N LEU A 86 8.45 2.15 -9.25
CA LEU A 86 7.20 1.73 -8.64
C LEU A 86 6.96 2.54 -7.38
N VAL A 87 5.71 2.82 -7.07
CA VAL A 87 5.29 3.43 -5.80
C VAL A 87 4.50 2.41 -5.00
N LEU A 88 4.85 2.23 -3.73
CA LEU A 88 4.01 1.55 -2.75
C LEU A 88 3.29 2.62 -1.93
N ASP A 89 2.00 2.73 -2.15
CA ASP A 89 1.10 3.61 -1.41
C ASP A 89 0.67 2.93 -0.11
N ALA A 90 1.23 3.37 1.00
CA ALA A 90 0.92 2.99 2.37
C ALA A 90 0.63 4.24 3.23
N ILE A 91 -0.05 5.24 2.64
CA ILE A 91 -0.33 6.51 3.31
C ILE A 91 -1.56 6.37 4.20
N PHE A 92 -2.71 6.03 3.62
CA PHE A 92 -3.96 5.91 4.33
C PHE A 92 -4.61 4.53 4.07
N GLY A 93 -5.17 3.94 5.11
CA GLY A 93 -5.90 2.68 5.06
C GLY A 93 -7.37 2.85 5.45
N PHE A 94 -8.03 1.77 5.79
CA PHE A 94 -9.48 1.70 6.04
C PHE A 94 -10.03 2.69 7.09
N SER A 95 -9.21 3.16 8.01
CA SER A 95 -9.63 4.13 9.04
C SER A 95 -9.56 5.59 8.60
N PHE A 96 -9.15 5.85 7.36
CA PHE A 96 -9.07 7.20 6.83
C PHE A 96 -10.45 7.72 6.44
N HIS A 97 -10.74 8.97 6.82
CA HIS A 97 -11.96 9.68 6.49
C HIS A 97 -11.68 11.13 6.09
N GLY A 98 -12.46 11.63 5.16
CA GLY A 98 -12.38 13.02 4.67
C GLY A 98 -11.30 13.23 3.62
N GLU A 99 -10.80 14.45 3.52
CA GLU A 99 -9.80 14.84 2.52
C GLU A 99 -8.38 14.71 3.07
N PRO A 100 -7.43 14.23 2.26
CA PRO A 100 -6.02 14.27 2.61
C PRO A 100 -5.54 15.69 2.91
N ARG A 101 -4.68 15.84 3.92
CA ARG A 101 -4.03 17.11 4.27
C ARG A 101 -2.55 17.07 3.90
N GLU A 102 -1.94 18.25 3.84
CA GLU A 102 -0.50 18.34 3.60
C GLU A 102 0.33 17.62 4.68
N PRO A 103 1.43 17.00 4.28
CA PRO A 103 2.03 16.97 2.94
C PRO A 103 1.50 15.85 2.02
N PHE A 104 0.56 15.04 2.49
CA PHE A 104 0.06 13.87 1.75
C PHE A 104 -0.82 14.26 0.56
N LYS A 105 -1.57 15.37 0.67
CA LYS A 105 -2.45 15.83 -0.41
C LYS A 105 -1.65 16.12 -1.67
N SER A 106 -0.66 17.01 -1.58
CA SER A 106 0.19 17.37 -2.72
C SER A 106 0.97 16.17 -3.27
N THR A 107 1.37 15.25 -2.40
CA THR A 107 2.02 14.00 -2.84
C THR A 107 1.09 13.13 -3.67
N LEU A 108 -0.15 12.90 -3.23
CA LEU A 108 -1.13 12.13 -3.98
C LEU A 108 -1.50 12.81 -5.31
N GLU A 109 -1.67 14.14 -5.33
CA GLU A 109 -1.89 14.92 -6.54
C GLU A 109 -0.72 14.76 -7.53
N ASN A 110 0.53 14.76 -7.05
CA ASN A 110 1.71 14.52 -7.88
C ASN A 110 1.76 13.08 -8.42
N LEU A 111 1.38 12.09 -7.63
CA LEU A 111 1.32 10.69 -8.08
C LEU A 111 0.31 10.49 -9.21
N VAL A 112 -0.85 11.12 -9.13
CA VAL A 112 -1.88 11.08 -10.21
C VAL A 112 -1.34 11.61 -11.54
N GLN A 113 -0.40 12.57 -11.52
CA GLN A 113 0.18 13.16 -12.72
C GLN A 113 1.33 12.35 -13.33
N ARG A 114 1.74 11.26 -12.68
CA ARG A 114 2.87 10.44 -13.10
C ARG A 114 2.41 9.14 -13.78
N THR A 115 3.28 8.59 -14.62
CA THR A 115 3.07 7.29 -15.28
C THR A 115 3.69 6.11 -14.52
N LEU A 116 4.09 6.34 -13.26
CA LEU A 116 4.68 5.29 -12.42
C LEU A 116 3.59 4.31 -11.96
N PRO A 117 3.84 3.00 -12.04
CA PRO A 117 2.93 2.02 -11.46
C PRO A 117 2.77 2.25 -9.96
N ILE A 118 1.53 2.14 -9.47
CA ILE A 118 1.19 2.31 -8.06
C ILE A 118 0.60 1.01 -7.52
N VAL A 119 1.13 0.55 -6.40
CA VAL A 119 0.56 -0.54 -5.60
C VAL A 119 0.02 0.07 -4.32
N SER A 120 -1.29 0.04 -4.12
CA SER A 120 -1.92 0.52 -2.89
C SER A 120 -2.16 -0.62 -1.90
N VAL A 121 -1.87 -0.34 -0.63
CA VAL A 121 -2.07 -1.28 0.48
C VAL A 121 -3.41 -0.99 1.15
N ASP A 122 -4.21 -2.03 1.40
CA ASP A 122 -5.49 -2.03 2.09
C ASP A 122 -6.64 -1.39 1.30
N ILE A 123 -6.59 -0.12 1.06
CA ILE A 123 -7.48 0.69 0.21
C ILE A 123 -6.66 1.80 -0.44
N PRO A 124 -6.95 2.23 -1.68
CA PRO A 124 -6.21 3.33 -2.29
C PRO A 124 -6.28 4.59 -1.44
N SER A 125 -5.15 5.24 -1.20
CA SER A 125 -5.11 6.48 -0.42
C SER A 125 -6.01 7.54 -1.04
N SER A 126 -6.75 8.29 -0.21
CA SER A 126 -7.84 9.19 -0.57
C SER A 126 -9.22 8.54 -0.83
N TRP A 127 -9.34 7.22 -0.98
CA TRP A 127 -10.64 6.58 -1.12
C TRP A 127 -11.36 6.42 0.22
N ASN A 128 -12.67 6.50 0.18
CA ASN A 128 -13.52 6.10 1.30
C ASN A 128 -13.62 4.57 1.37
N VAL A 129 -13.63 4.02 2.56
CA VAL A 129 -13.65 2.57 2.79
C VAL A 129 -14.92 1.89 2.26
N ASP A 130 -16.06 2.60 2.28
CA ASP A 130 -17.35 2.10 1.81
C ASP A 130 -17.69 2.61 0.39
N ASP A 131 -17.54 3.92 0.16
CA ASP A 131 -17.99 4.59 -1.06
C ASP A 131 -16.90 4.67 -2.16
N GLY A 132 -15.68 4.19 -1.86
CA GLY A 132 -14.57 4.21 -2.81
C GLY A 132 -14.16 5.63 -3.24
N PRO A 133 -13.98 5.88 -4.56
CA PRO A 133 -13.47 7.15 -5.08
C PRO A 133 -14.50 8.28 -5.18
N GLN A 134 -15.75 8.06 -4.75
CA GLN A 134 -16.85 9.02 -5.00
C GLN A 134 -16.73 10.32 -4.22
N THR A 135 -15.89 10.37 -3.18
CA THR A 135 -15.87 11.44 -2.18
C THR A 135 -15.19 12.72 -2.65
N SER A 136 -14.22 12.67 -3.58
CA SER A 136 -13.48 13.85 -4.03
C SER A 136 -12.94 13.74 -5.45
N ALA A 137 -12.49 14.86 -6.02
CA ALA A 137 -11.83 14.88 -7.33
C ALA A 137 -10.51 14.10 -7.30
N LEU A 138 -9.72 14.25 -6.23
CA LEU A 138 -8.47 13.51 -6.05
C LEU A 138 -8.73 12.00 -5.96
N ALA A 139 -9.72 11.59 -5.16
CA ALA A 139 -10.08 10.18 -5.03
C ALA A 139 -10.49 9.56 -6.37
N ARG A 140 -11.29 10.27 -7.16
CA ARG A 140 -11.69 9.80 -8.51
C ARG A 140 -10.52 9.67 -9.48
N SER A 141 -9.50 10.50 -9.33
CA SER A 141 -8.31 10.48 -10.21
C SER A 141 -7.24 9.48 -9.75
N PHE A 142 -7.27 9.06 -8.48
CA PHE A 142 -6.27 8.17 -7.89
C PHE A 142 -6.70 6.71 -8.07
N MET A 143 -6.26 6.09 -9.17
CA MET A 143 -6.50 4.68 -9.47
C MET A 143 -5.16 3.95 -9.52
N PRO A 144 -4.82 3.12 -8.53
CA PRO A 144 -3.60 2.34 -8.56
C PRO A 144 -3.66 1.21 -9.60
N ASP A 145 -2.50 0.72 -10.04
CA ASP A 145 -2.40 -0.42 -10.95
C ASP A 145 -2.66 -1.73 -10.23
N VAL A 146 -2.28 -1.79 -8.95
CA VAL A 146 -2.45 -2.96 -8.10
C VAL A 146 -3.01 -2.54 -6.75
N LEU A 147 -4.03 -3.27 -6.31
CA LEU A 147 -4.57 -3.16 -4.96
C LEU A 147 -4.23 -4.42 -4.16
N VAL A 148 -3.78 -4.25 -2.92
CA VAL A 148 -3.54 -5.34 -1.96
C VAL A 148 -4.50 -5.15 -0.79
N SER A 149 -5.69 -5.74 -0.87
CA SER A 149 -6.62 -5.77 0.26
C SER A 149 -6.05 -6.63 1.40
N LEU A 150 -6.20 -6.16 2.62
CA LEU A 150 -5.73 -6.87 3.82
C LEU A 150 -6.90 -7.46 4.59
N THR A 151 -6.79 -8.75 4.92
CA THR A 151 -7.78 -9.57 5.66
C THR A 151 -9.05 -9.84 4.86
N ALA A 152 -9.71 -8.80 4.34
CA ALA A 152 -10.87 -8.87 3.44
C ALA A 152 -10.90 -7.63 2.54
N PRO A 153 -11.44 -7.73 1.31
CA PRO A 153 -11.72 -6.56 0.49
C PRO A 153 -12.69 -5.62 1.19
N LYS A 154 -12.43 -4.32 1.13
CA LYS A 154 -13.35 -3.29 1.65
C LYS A 154 -14.43 -3.02 0.60
N ARG A 155 -15.61 -2.55 1.02
CA ARG A 155 -16.71 -2.23 0.08
C ARG A 155 -16.26 -1.25 -1.01
N GLY A 156 -15.50 -0.21 -0.64
CA GLY A 156 -14.93 0.74 -1.58
C GLY A 156 -13.98 0.13 -2.61
N SER A 157 -13.41 -1.06 -2.36
CA SER A 157 -12.56 -1.75 -3.35
C SER A 157 -13.34 -2.30 -4.56
N ALA A 158 -14.68 -2.33 -4.50
CA ALA A 158 -15.53 -2.67 -5.66
C ALA A 158 -15.33 -1.73 -6.85
N PHE A 159 -14.90 -0.50 -6.59
CA PHE A 159 -14.62 0.49 -7.64
C PHE A 159 -13.21 0.35 -8.24
N PHE A 160 -12.40 -0.58 -7.75
CA PHE A 160 -11.07 -0.79 -8.28
C PHE A 160 -11.12 -1.42 -9.68
N THR A 161 -10.57 -0.71 -10.65
CA THR A 161 -10.50 -1.13 -12.07
C THR A 161 -9.07 -1.26 -12.57
N GLY A 162 -8.09 -1.27 -11.67
CA GLY A 162 -6.68 -1.49 -12.00
C GLY A 162 -6.39 -2.93 -12.46
N GLY A 163 -5.11 -3.20 -12.72
CA GLY A 163 -4.70 -4.44 -13.37
C GLY A 163 -4.75 -5.69 -12.48
N LYS A 164 -4.44 -5.58 -11.18
CA LYS A 164 -4.35 -6.71 -10.25
C LYS A 164 -4.93 -6.37 -8.88
N HIS A 165 -5.76 -7.26 -8.37
CA HIS A 165 -6.29 -7.19 -7.01
C HIS A 165 -5.84 -8.41 -6.22
N TRP A 166 -5.01 -8.19 -5.22
CA TRP A 166 -4.54 -9.24 -4.30
C TRP A 166 -5.28 -9.15 -2.97
N LEU A 167 -5.64 -10.29 -2.42
CA LEU A 167 -6.03 -10.40 -1.02
C LEU A 167 -4.83 -10.95 -0.23
N GLY A 168 -4.40 -10.18 0.78
CA GLY A 168 -3.35 -10.55 1.72
C GLY A 168 -3.84 -10.58 3.16
N GLY A 169 -2.92 -10.78 4.11
CA GLY A 169 -3.29 -10.87 5.51
C GLY A 169 -3.97 -12.19 5.85
N ARG A 170 -3.31 -13.30 5.59
CA ARG A 170 -3.76 -14.67 5.91
C ARG A 170 -3.79 -14.90 7.43
N PHE A 171 -4.66 -14.14 8.13
CA PHE A 171 -4.74 -14.15 9.60
C PHE A 171 -6.05 -14.79 10.12
N VAL A 172 -7.05 -14.95 9.24
CA VAL A 172 -8.37 -15.45 9.60
C VAL A 172 -8.32 -16.97 9.68
N ASP A 173 -8.66 -17.53 10.83
CA ASP A 173 -8.84 -18.96 11.00
C ASP A 173 -10.24 -19.41 10.56
N ALA A 174 -10.44 -20.73 10.46
CA ALA A 174 -11.70 -21.30 10.01
C ALA A 174 -12.88 -21.00 10.96
N ALA A 175 -12.62 -20.80 12.24
CA ALA A 175 -13.68 -20.50 13.21
C ALA A 175 -14.17 -19.05 13.04
N LEU A 176 -13.25 -18.14 12.80
CA LEU A 176 -13.56 -16.72 12.55
C LEU A 176 -14.27 -16.57 11.18
N ASP A 177 -13.78 -17.26 10.14
CA ASP A 177 -14.41 -17.27 8.82
C ASP A 177 -15.87 -17.76 8.90
N ALA A 178 -16.08 -18.89 9.57
CA ALA A 178 -17.43 -19.46 9.75
C ALA A 178 -18.34 -18.55 10.60
N LYS A 179 -17.80 -17.91 11.66
CA LYS A 179 -18.57 -17.03 12.55
C LYS A 179 -19.14 -15.81 11.83
N TYR A 180 -18.40 -15.25 10.89
CA TYR A 180 -18.76 -14.03 10.19
C TYR A 180 -19.17 -14.27 8.72
N ASP A 181 -19.23 -15.53 8.28
CA ASP A 181 -19.53 -15.94 6.88
C ASP A 181 -18.69 -15.15 5.87
N LEU A 182 -17.37 -15.04 6.13
CA LEU A 182 -16.49 -14.20 5.35
C LEU A 182 -16.24 -14.72 3.93
N ARG A 183 -16.40 -16.02 3.71
CA ARG A 183 -16.24 -16.69 2.39
C ARG A 183 -14.93 -16.36 1.72
N LEU A 184 -13.84 -16.27 2.51
CA LEU A 184 -12.52 -15.92 1.99
C LEU A 184 -12.02 -16.99 1.01
N PRO A 185 -11.37 -16.59 -0.10
CA PRO A 185 -10.82 -17.55 -1.04
C PRO A 185 -9.67 -18.34 -0.40
N PRO A 186 -9.47 -19.61 -0.78
CA PRO A 186 -8.38 -20.41 -0.24
C PRO A 186 -7.02 -19.88 -0.73
N TYR A 187 -6.08 -19.72 0.19
CA TYR A 187 -4.70 -19.36 -0.15
C TYR A 187 -3.93 -20.57 -0.67
N PRO A 188 -3.28 -20.50 -1.86
CA PRO A 188 -2.55 -21.62 -2.42
C PRO A 188 -1.31 -21.97 -1.59
N GLY A 189 -1.20 -23.19 -1.11
CA GLY A 189 -0.02 -23.68 -0.39
C GLY A 189 0.42 -22.75 0.74
N THR A 190 1.66 -22.26 0.68
CA THR A 190 2.27 -21.35 1.65
C THR A 190 2.11 -19.86 1.29
N SER A 191 1.38 -19.54 0.22
CA SER A 191 1.18 -18.18 -0.24
C SER A 191 0.52 -17.31 0.84
N GLN A 192 1.00 -16.09 0.97
CA GLN A 192 0.42 -15.07 1.85
C GLN A 192 -0.53 -14.13 1.12
N VAL A 193 -0.70 -14.34 -0.18
CA VAL A 193 -1.62 -13.59 -1.04
C VAL A 193 -2.36 -14.54 -1.99
N VAL A 194 -3.58 -14.16 -2.36
CA VAL A 194 -4.38 -14.81 -3.40
C VAL A 194 -4.88 -13.77 -4.39
N ASP A 195 -4.86 -14.10 -5.69
CA ASP A 195 -5.38 -13.23 -6.74
C ASP A 195 -6.92 -13.25 -6.72
N ILE A 196 -7.51 -12.09 -6.51
CA ILE A 196 -8.96 -11.86 -6.52
C ILE A 196 -9.38 -10.87 -7.62
N THR A 197 -8.52 -10.69 -8.64
CA THR A 197 -8.82 -9.80 -9.77
C THR A 197 -10.12 -10.22 -10.45
N GLY A 198 -11.07 -9.29 -10.56
CA GLY A 198 -12.40 -9.55 -11.12
C GLY A 198 -13.38 -10.27 -10.18
N ALA A 199 -12.96 -10.63 -8.96
CA ALA A 199 -13.91 -11.08 -7.94
C ALA A 199 -14.68 -9.86 -7.40
N MET A 200 -16.01 -9.99 -7.34
CA MET A 200 -16.84 -8.98 -6.69
C MET A 200 -16.55 -8.99 -5.18
N PRO A 201 -16.52 -7.82 -4.51
CA PRO A 201 -16.56 -7.80 -3.05
C PRO A 201 -17.75 -8.62 -2.56
N LEU A 202 -17.56 -9.35 -1.48
CA LEU A 202 -18.65 -10.10 -0.85
C LEU A 202 -19.68 -9.09 -0.33
N ASP A 203 -20.93 -9.25 -0.72
CA ASP A 203 -22.10 -8.49 -0.25
C ASP A 203 -22.31 -8.70 1.25
#